data_6b1181a854c44973c4d9b955445a62e6
#
_entry.id   6b1181a854c44973c4d9b955445a62e6
#
_cell.length_a   1.000
_cell.length_b   1.000
_cell.length_c   1.000
_cell.angle_alpha   90.00
_cell.angle_beta   90.00
_cell.angle_gamma   90.00
#
_symmetry.space_group_name_H-M   'P 1'
#
loop_
_entity.id
_entity.type
_entity.pdbx_description
1 polymer ?
#
loop_
_entity_poly.entity_id
_entity_poly.type
_entity_poly.pdbx_seq_one_letter_code
_entity_poly.pdbx_strand_id
1 'polypeptide(L)'
;MTGCLVQPTPLLYVRSLSTLLSFLLVCVLPPSLQAQTYLKPGFDKGEYLEVLRIAGHIADSSIMGDQPPPPMQYQFEYRSAEIGLKNQWQIWIRKDQRVGVISLRGTVAAAESWLENFYAAMVPATGSLQLNDSTPFNYQLAESAAATVHVGWLLGIAYMAPGIAERIKSWHQKGVKEFIITGHSQGGALAFLLRSWLHYQTKAGALPADITYKSYCSAAPKPGNMQYVYDYDFITRVGWSYTVVNAKDWVPETPFSLQSLQDFNTPNPFGNVDGALKKQPLLVRWYLNHSFNSMNRVTRKSQKRFQKYLGRGVYKQVKKFLPQFKQPDYAPGSNYMRAGAPVILMPDEQYAKEFVSDGKNVFLHHMPVAYYKLMLRQNL
;
A
#
# COMPACT_ATOMS: atom_id res chain seq x y z
N MET A 1 -101.47 -30.84 -4.18
CA MET A 1 -101.96 -31.98 -3.35
C MET A 1 -100.72 -32.51 -2.60
N THR A 2 -100.85 -32.39 -1.28
CA THR A 2 -100.19 -33.13 -0.19
C THR A 2 -98.76 -33.39 -0.23
N GLY A 3 -98.06 -32.55 0.56
CA GLY A 3 -96.75 -32.71 1.09
C GLY A 3 -96.60 -33.74 2.19
N CYS A 4 -95.45 -34.23 2.35
CA CYS A 4 -95.04 -34.97 3.53
C CYS A 4 -93.76 -34.39 4.07
N LEU A 5 -93.90 -33.84 5.29
CA LEU A 5 -92.78 -33.34 6.11
C LEU A 5 -92.03 -34.53 6.72
N VAL A 6 -90.75 -34.63 6.55
CA VAL A 6 -89.91 -35.51 7.33
C VAL A 6 -88.91 -34.65 8.09
N GLN A 7 -88.99 -34.73 9.43
CA GLN A 7 -88.07 -34.10 10.35
C GLN A 7 -86.75 -34.90 10.44
N PRO A 8 -85.57 -34.24 10.51
CA PRO A 8 -84.34 -34.96 10.81
C PRO A 8 -84.03 -35.06 12.30
N THR A 9 -83.57 -36.20 12.69
CA THR A 9 -83.10 -36.58 14.03
C THR A 9 -81.78 -35.87 14.35
N PRO A 10 -81.51 -35.53 15.60
CA PRO A 10 -80.28 -34.83 16.03
C PRO A 10 -79.10 -35.79 16.11
N LEU A 11 -78.09 -35.48 15.33
CA LEU A 11 -76.75 -36.11 15.40
C LEU A 11 -75.97 -35.54 16.61
N LEU A 12 -75.62 -36.42 17.50
CA LEU A 12 -74.70 -36.16 18.62
C LEU A 12 -73.31 -35.78 18.09
N TYR A 13 -72.91 -34.54 18.34
CA TYR A 13 -71.56 -34.07 18.08
C TYR A 13 -70.60 -34.50 19.19
N VAL A 14 -69.80 -35.54 18.94
CA VAL A 14 -68.66 -35.86 19.80
C VAL A 14 -67.54 -34.89 19.47
N ARG A 15 -67.26 -33.91 20.29
CA ARG A 15 -66.04 -33.08 20.23
C ARG A 15 -64.84 -33.90 20.68
N SER A 16 -64.01 -34.33 19.72
CA SER A 16 -62.66 -34.79 20.03
C SER A 16 -61.77 -33.57 20.21
N LEU A 17 -61.30 -33.33 21.44
CA LEU A 17 -60.23 -32.36 21.71
C LEU A 17 -58.91 -32.97 21.24
N SER A 18 -58.50 -32.64 19.99
CA SER A 18 -57.13 -32.87 19.55
C SER A 18 -56.29 -31.66 19.97
N THR A 19 -55.60 -31.81 21.08
CA THR A 19 -54.54 -30.89 21.54
C THR A 19 -53.40 -30.89 20.53
N LEU A 20 -53.35 -29.87 19.66
CA LEU A 20 -52.18 -29.57 18.81
C LEU A 20 -51.07 -29.05 19.72
N LEU A 21 -50.16 -29.92 20.11
CA LEU A 21 -48.89 -29.56 20.73
C LEU A 21 -47.99 -29.02 19.62
N SER A 22 -48.06 -27.73 19.34
CA SER A 22 -47.12 -27.05 18.46
C SER A 22 -45.78 -26.97 19.21
N PHE A 23 -44.84 -27.90 18.87
CA PHE A 23 -43.44 -27.75 19.23
C PHE A 23 -42.88 -26.57 18.45
N LEU A 24 -42.80 -25.40 19.09
CA LEU A 24 -41.98 -24.28 18.63
C LEU A 24 -40.53 -24.70 18.79
N LEU A 25 -39.94 -25.30 17.72
CA LEU A 25 -38.50 -25.50 17.61
C LEU A 25 -37.88 -24.11 17.44
N VAL A 26 -37.59 -23.42 18.54
CA VAL A 26 -36.74 -22.23 18.53
C VAL A 26 -35.35 -22.73 18.15
N CYS A 27 -35.00 -22.63 16.84
CA CYS A 27 -33.63 -22.70 16.40
C CYS A 27 -32.89 -21.54 17.06
N VAL A 28 -32.34 -21.76 18.23
CA VAL A 28 -31.30 -20.91 18.80
C VAL A 28 -30.09 -21.10 17.89
N LEU A 29 -30.03 -20.28 16.82
CA LEU A 29 -28.80 -20.12 16.07
C LEU A 29 -27.76 -19.69 17.12
N PRO A 30 -26.64 -20.43 17.25
CA PRO A 30 -25.56 -19.96 18.12
C PRO A 30 -25.23 -18.52 17.69
N PRO A 31 -25.05 -17.59 18.64
CA PRO A 31 -24.61 -16.26 18.29
C PRO A 31 -23.41 -16.45 17.36
N SER A 32 -23.50 -15.91 16.14
CA SER A 32 -22.36 -15.87 15.24
C SER A 32 -21.22 -15.32 16.09
N LEU A 33 -20.25 -16.16 16.41
CA LEU A 33 -18.99 -15.71 16.99
C LEU A 33 -18.39 -14.75 15.95
N GLN A 34 -18.76 -13.48 16.05
CA GLN A 34 -18.04 -12.44 15.35
C GLN A 34 -16.59 -12.62 15.80
N ALA A 35 -15.76 -13.08 14.89
CA ALA A 35 -14.34 -13.25 15.17
C ALA A 35 -13.86 -11.91 15.72
N GLN A 36 -13.37 -11.94 16.98
CA GLN A 36 -12.88 -10.75 17.64
C GLN A 36 -11.75 -10.17 16.78
N THR A 37 -11.97 -9.00 16.17
CA THR A 37 -10.95 -8.31 15.40
C THR A 37 -10.07 -7.52 16.36
N TYR A 38 -8.76 -7.70 16.19
CA TYR A 38 -7.73 -7.07 17.04
C TYR A 38 -7.19 -5.78 16.41
N LEU A 39 -7.11 -5.74 15.08
CA LEU A 39 -6.83 -4.52 14.34
C LEU A 39 -8.14 -3.77 14.10
N LYS A 40 -8.13 -2.48 14.33
CA LYS A 40 -9.26 -1.60 14.06
C LYS A 40 -8.92 -0.63 12.94
N PRO A 41 -9.89 -0.24 12.11
CA PRO A 41 -9.70 0.87 11.20
C PRO A 41 -9.46 2.16 12.00
N GLY A 42 -8.72 3.08 11.43
CA GLY A 42 -8.31 4.30 12.10
C GLY A 42 -6.83 4.29 12.46
N PHE A 43 -6.24 5.49 12.58
CA PHE A 43 -4.88 5.64 13.05
C PHE A 43 -4.80 5.34 14.55
N ASP A 44 -3.88 4.47 14.93
CA ASP A 44 -3.58 4.19 16.34
C ASP A 44 -2.12 4.57 16.62
N LYS A 45 -1.94 5.54 17.50
CA LYS A 45 -0.62 6.06 17.88
C LYS A 45 0.26 5.00 18.55
N GLY A 46 -0.34 4.17 19.43
CA GLY A 46 0.38 3.10 20.12
C GLY A 46 0.83 2.01 19.17
N GLU A 47 -0.05 1.60 18.25
CA GLU A 47 0.24 0.63 17.19
C GLU A 47 1.34 1.16 16.25
N TYR A 48 1.26 2.44 15.83
CA TYR A 48 2.30 3.05 15.00
C TYR A 48 3.66 3.11 15.71
N LEU A 49 3.71 3.50 16.98
CA LEU A 49 4.97 3.54 17.75
C LEU A 49 5.61 2.15 17.85
N GLU A 50 4.83 1.10 18.06
CA GLU A 50 5.34 -0.27 18.08
C GLU A 50 5.88 -0.72 16.72
N VAL A 51 5.17 -0.47 15.61
CA VAL A 51 5.67 -0.86 14.29
C VAL A 51 6.86 -0.02 13.83
N LEU A 52 6.98 1.23 14.29
CA LEU A 52 8.16 2.06 14.04
C LEU A 52 9.39 1.54 14.81
N ARG A 53 9.21 1.03 16.03
CA ARG A 53 10.27 0.32 16.78
C ARG A 53 10.75 -0.91 16.01
N ILE A 54 9.81 -1.70 15.46
CA ILE A 54 10.12 -2.87 14.61
C ILE A 54 10.88 -2.44 13.36
N ALA A 55 10.43 -1.38 12.67
CA ALA A 55 11.11 -0.86 11.48
C ALA A 55 12.52 -0.32 11.81
N GLY A 56 12.71 0.30 12.97
CA GLY A 56 14.02 0.70 13.46
C GLY A 56 14.95 -0.50 13.72
N HIS A 57 14.42 -1.59 14.26
CA HIS A 57 15.22 -2.79 14.57
C HIS A 57 15.79 -3.49 13.32
N ILE A 58 15.18 -3.35 12.15
CA ILE A 58 15.71 -3.87 10.88
C ILE A 58 16.54 -2.83 10.11
N ALA A 59 16.47 -1.56 10.48
CA ALA A 59 17.18 -0.48 9.80
C ALA A 59 18.70 -0.62 9.91
N ASP A 60 19.41 -0.09 8.91
CA ASP A 60 20.86 0.02 8.94
C ASP A 60 21.25 1.23 9.79
N SER A 61 21.76 0.99 11.00
CA SER A 61 22.16 2.05 11.93
C SER A 61 23.32 2.90 11.40
N SER A 62 24.13 2.40 10.47
CA SER A 62 25.21 3.18 9.85
C SER A 62 24.69 4.34 8.99
N ILE A 63 23.45 4.22 8.47
CA ILE A 63 22.77 5.28 7.72
C ILE A 63 21.72 5.98 8.57
N MET A 64 20.94 5.20 9.34
CA MET A 64 19.74 5.69 10.03
C MET A 64 20.04 6.17 11.47
N GLY A 65 21.28 6.15 11.91
CA GLY A 65 21.70 6.64 13.24
C GLY A 65 21.00 5.92 14.39
N ASP A 66 20.70 6.68 15.45
CA ASP A 66 20.01 6.16 16.63
C ASP A 66 18.65 5.56 16.30
N GLN A 67 18.33 4.47 16.96
CA GLN A 67 17.09 3.74 16.75
C GLN A 67 16.07 4.01 17.87
N PRO A 68 14.77 3.90 17.59
CA PRO A 68 13.76 3.85 18.64
C PRO A 68 14.01 2.71 19.63
N PRO A 69 13.45 2.78 20.86
CA PRO A 69 13.54 1.68 21.80
C PRO A 69 13.05 0.35 21.20
N PRO A 70 13.48 -0.81 21.72
CA PRO A 70 13.02 -2.12 21.24
C PRO A 70 11.49 -2.26 21.31
N PRO A 71 10.88 -3.09 20.42
CA PRO A 71 9.45 -3.39 20.47
C PRO A 71 9.06 -4.06 21.79
N MET A 72 7.92 -3.68 22.35
CA MET A 72 7.47 -4.21 23.64
C MET A 72 6.35 -5.24 23.53
N GLN A 73 5.48 -5.10 22.51
CA GLN A 73 4.28 -5.94 22.37
C GLN A 73 4.48 -7.13 21.43
N TYR A 74 5.53 -7.11 20.63
CA TYR A 74 5.79 -8.13 19.60
C TYR A 74 7.06 -8.90 19.91
N GLN A 75 7.08 -10.16 19.45
CA GLN A 75 8.23 -11.06 19.49
C GLN A 75 8.75 -11.24 18.07
N PHE A 76 10.07 -11.24 17.94
CA PHE A 76 10.75 -11.52 16.69
C PHE A 76 10.63 -13.00 16.33
N GLU A 77 10.23 -13.29 15.08
CA GLU A 77 10.03 -14.66 14.63
C GLU A 77 10.93 -15.06 13.47
N TYR A 78 11.17 -14.14 12.54
CA TYR A 78 11.96 -14.48 11.37
C TYR A 78 12.52 -13.24 10.69
N ARG A 79 13.70 -13.40 10.11
CA ARG A 79 14.34 -12.47 9.19
C ARG A 79 14.76 -13.21 7.93
N SER A 80 14.42 -12.68 6.77
CA SER A 80 14.89 -13.24 5.49
C SER A 80 16.40 -13.06 5.32
N ALA A 81 17.01 -13.85 4.45
CA ALA A 81 18.29 -13.48 3.86
C ALA A 81 18.16 -12.17 3.07
N GLU A 82 19.27 -11.53 2.78
CA GLU A 82 19.29 -10.43 1.79
C GLU A 82 19.08 -10.98 0.40
N ILE A 83 18.15 -10.41 -0.35
CA ILE A 83 17.76 -10.85 -1.68
C ILE A 83 17.64 -9.66 -2.65
N GLY A 84 17.70 -9.93 -3.96
CA GLY A 84 17.60 -8.89 -4.98
C GLY A 84 18.66 -7.80 -4.80
N LEU A 85 18.23 -6.57 -4.68
CA LEU A 85 19.09 -5.40 -4.46
C LEU A 85 19.27 -5.11 -2.97
N LYS A 86 19.69 -6.10 -2.21
CA LYS A 86 19.86 -6.02 -0.74
C LYS A 86 18.56 -5.84 0.02
N ASN A 87 17.46 -6.30 -0.53
CA ASN A 87 16.18 -6.30 0.19
C ASN A 87 16.17 -7.32 1.32
N GLN A 88 15.50 -6.97 2.41
CA GLN A 88 15.32 -7.84 3.56
C GLN A 88 14.00 -7.51 4.26
N TRP A 89 13.37 -8.49 4.86
CA TRP A 89 12.15 -8.33 5.61
C TRP A 89 12.14 -9.18 6.87
N GLN A 90 11.28 -8.82 7.81
CA GLN A 90 11.07 -9.54 9.06
C GLN A 90 9.59 -9.83 9.27
N ILE A 91 9.31 -10.88 10.03
CA ILE A 91 8.01 -11.10 10.63
C ILE A 91 8.14 -11.10 12.15
N TRP A 92 7.22 -10.40 12.78
CA TRP A 92 7.06 -10.31 14.22
C TRP A 92 5.65 -10.73 14.58
N ILE A 93 5.46 -11.40 15.70
CA ILE A 93 4.13 -11.82 16.15
C ILE A 93 3.85 -11.17 17.49
N ARG A 94 2.65 -10.63 17.64
CA ARG A 94 2.20 -10.05 18.92
C ARG A 94 2.19 -11.15 19.98
N LYS A 95 2.52 -10.80 21.22
CA LYS A 95 2.67 -11.77 22.33
C LYS A 95 1.43 -12.63 22.59
N ASP A 96 0.25 -12.13 22.24
CA ASP A 96 -1.02 -12.87 22.30
C ASP A 96 -1.26 -13.79 21.06
N GLN A 97 -0.34 -13.80 20.10
CA GLN A 97 -0.38 -14.56 18.85
C GLN A 97 -1.58 -14.27 17.96
N ARG A 98 -2.12 -13.04 17.98
CA ARG A 98 -3.31 -12.65 17.21
C ARG A 98 -2.99 -11.76 16.01
N VAL A 99 -1.90 -11.01 16.07
CA VAL A 99 -1.49 -10.07 15.03
C VAL A 99 -0.06 -10.32 14.62
N GLY A 100 0.20 -10.41 13.32
CA GLY A 100 1.52 -10.43 12.73
C GLY A 100 1.94 -9.05 12.23
N VAL A 101 3.24 -8.74 12.25
CA VAL A 101 3.82 -7.55 11.61
C VAL A 101 4.84 -7.99 10.58
N ILE A 102 4.68 -7.54 9.35
CA ILE A 102 5.64 -7.70 8.26
C ILE A 102 6.35 -6.38 8.11
N SER A 103 7.64 -6.35 8.43
CA SER A 103 8.47 -5.15 8.35
C SER A 103 9.48 -5.27 7.22
N LEU A 104 9.46 -4.28 6.31
CA LEU A 104 10.35 -4.20 5.17
C LEU A 104 11.50 -3.25 5.48
N ARG A 105 12.74 -3.71 5.22
CA ARG A 105 13.94 -2.92 5.47
C ARG A 105 14.03 -1.75 4.49
N GLY A 106 14.46 -0.60 4.97
CA GLY A 106 14.83 0.54 4.17
C GLY A 106 16.22 0.41 3.53
N THR A 107 16.72 1.50 2.98
CA THR A 107 18.02 1.58 2.32
C THR A 107 19.15 1.23 3.28
N VAL A 108 20.12 0.45 2.79
CA VAL A 108 21.39 0.16 3.48
C VAL A 108 22.56 0.84 2.76
N ALA A 109 23.74 0.87 3.38
CA ALA A 109 24.93 1.56 2.84
C ALA A 109 25.41 0.99 1.49
N ALA A 110 25.00 -0.21 1.11
CA ALA A 110 25.38 -0.87 -0.13
C ALA A 110 24.86 -0.15 -1.40
N ALA A 111 25.70 -0.07 -2.43
CA ALA A 111 25.35 0.60 -3.68
C ALA A 111 24.11 0.01 -4.37
N GLU A 112 23.90 -1.29 -4.27
CA GLU A 112 22.73 -2.01 -4.80
C GLU A 112 21.41 -1.47 -4.23
N SER A 113 21.38 -1.21 -2.91
CA SER A 113 20.21 -0.67 -2.24
C SER A 113 19.89 0.75 -2.70
N TRP A 114 20.91 1.56 -2.93
CA TRP A 114 20.73 2.91 -3.50
C TRP A 114 20.26 2.86 -4.95
N LEU A 115 20.79 1.92 -5.75
CA LEU A 115 20.35 1.73 -7.13
C LEU A 115 18.87 1.41 -7.23
N GLU A 116 18.31 0.68 -6.27
CA GLU A 116 16.89 0.40 -6.22
C GLU A 116 16.05 1.69 -6.14
N ASN A 117 16.44 2.65 -5.30
CA ASN A 117 15.78 3.96 -5.20
C ASN A 117 15.93 4.79 -6.47
N PHE A 118 17.11 4.77 -7.08
CA PHE A 118 17.38 5.51 -8.33
C PHE A 118 16.78 4.84 -9.58
N TYR A 119 16.39 3.57 -9.49
CA TYR A 119 15.69 2.90 -10.59
C TYR A 119 14.23 3.34 -10.64
N ALA A 120 14.03 4.64 -10.88
CA ALA A 120 12.78 5.34 -10.67
C ALA A 120 11.94 5.53 -11.95
N ALA A 121 12.24 4.88 -13.07
CA ALA A 121 11.30 4.84 -14.18
C ALA A 121 10.02 4.13 -13.75
N MET A 122 8.89 4.51 -14.34
CA MET A 122 7.62 3.86 -14.07
C MET A 122 7.41 2.64 -14.96
N VAL A 123 6.75 1.63 -14.40
CA VAL A 123 6.23 0.46 -15.12
C VAL A 123 4.73 0.33 -14.86
N PRO A 124 3.95 -0.34 -15.74
CA PRO A 124 2.55 -0.63 -15.46
C PRO A 124 2.38 -1.30 -14.10
N ALA A 125 1.31 -0.99 -13.38
CA ALA A 125 0.99 -1.60 -12.09
C ALA A 125 0.47 -3.03 -12.18
N THR A 126 0.28 -3.55 -13.41
CA THR A 126 -0.08 -4.94 -13.70
C THR A 126 0.79 -5.44 -14.84
N GLY A 127 1.38 -6.61 -14.69
CA GLY A 127 2.27 -7.18 -15.70
C GLY A 127 3.14 -8.31 -15.19
N SER A 128 4.33 -8.45 -15.79
CA SER A 128 5.33 -9.47 -15.42
C SER A 128 6.73 -8.86 -15.44
N LEU A 129 7.52 -9.19 -14.42
CA LEU A 129 8.97 -8.94 -14.40
C LEU A 129 9.71 -10.27 -14.59
N GLN A 130 10.63 -10.32 -15.54
CA GLN A 130 11.49 -11.49 -15.75
C GLN A 130 12.73 -11.38 -14.86
N LEU A 131 12.70 -12.02 -13.68
CA LEU A 131 13.77 -11.94 -12.68
C LEU A 131 15.03 -12.70 -13.11
N ASN A 132 14.85 -13.83 -13.78
CA ASN A 132 15.89 -14.63 -14.42
C ASN A 132 15.27 -15.39 -15.61
N ASP A 133 16.03 -16.25 -16.28
CA ASP A 133 15.56 -16.93 -17.50
C ASP A 133 14.34 -17.85 -17.28
N SER A 134 14.10 -18.33 -16.06
CA SER A 134 13.02 -19.29 -15.73
C SER A 134 11.98 -18.75 -14.78
N THR A 135 12.16 -17.57 -14.17
CA THR A 135 11.30 -17.07 -13.08
C THR A 135 10.65 -15.74 -13.45
N PRO A 136 9.47 -15.75 -14.06
CA PRO A 136 8.65 -14.57 -14.18
C PRO A 136 7.96 -14.27 -12.85
N PHE A 137 7.89 -13.01 -12.46
CA PHE A 137 7.06 -12.52 -11.39
C PHE A 137 5.84 -11.81 -11.99
N ASN A 138 4.71 -12.51 -12.02
CA ASN A 138 3.44 -11.94 -12.45
C ASN A 138 2.83 -11.16 -11.29
N TYR A 139 2.39 -9.93 -11.55
CA TYR A 139 1.89 -9.05 -10.50
C TYR A 139 0.69 -8.23 -10.96
N GLN A 140 -0.17 -7.94 -10.00
CA GLN A 140 -1.22 -6.94 -10.08
C GLN A 140 -1.17 -6.11 -8.81
N LEU A 141 -1.06 -4.78 -8.97
CA LEU A 141 -1.00 -3.81 -7.90
C LEU A 141 -2.12 -2.76 -8.00
N ALA A 142 -2.85 -2.74 -9.11
CA ALA A 142 -4.01 -1.90 -9.37
C ALA A 142 -4.89 -2.51 -10.44
N GLU A 143 -6.17 -2.09 -10.52
CA GLU A 143 -7.09 -2.49 -11.59
C GLU A 143 -6.94 -1.63 -12.84
N SER A 144 -6.64 -0.35 -12.66
CA SER A 144 -6.50 0.59 -13.77
C SER A 144 -5.29 0.27 -14.65
N ALA A 145 -5.52 0.10 -15.95
CA ALA A 145 -4.44 -0.06 -16.93
C ALA A 145 -3.54 1.18 -17.05
N ALA A 146 -4.00 2.35 -16.59
CA ALA A 146 -3.22 3.58 -16.55
C ALA A 146 -2.38 3.74 -15.25
N ALA A 147 -2.56 2.82 -14.29
CA ALA A 147 -1.78 2.81 -13.06
C ALA A 147 -0.33 2.39 -13.34
N THR A 148 0.60 3.15 -12.77
CA THR A 148 2.03 2.87 -12.90
C THR A 148 2.74 3.04 -11.57
N VAL A 149 3.81 2.27 -11.36
CA VAL A 149 4.58 2.22 -10.11
C VAL A 149 6.08 2.34 -10.38
N HIS A 150 6.83 2.59 -9.32
CA HIS A 150 8.29 2.66 -9.31
C HIS A 150 8.92 1.28 -9.60
N VAL A 151 9.70 1.18 -10.66
CA VAL A 151 10.25 -0.12 -11.10
C VAL A 151 11.23 -0.74 -10.10
N GLY A 152 12.08 0.07 -9.45
CA GLY A 152 13.02 -0.44 -8.47
C GLY A 152 12.33 -1.09 -7.28
N TRP A 153 11.37 -0.42 -6.68
CA TRP A 153 10.61 -0.98 -5.55
C TRP A 153 9.73 -2.16 -5.96
N LEU A 154 9.18 -2.15 -7.17
CA LEU A 154 8.50 -3.33 -7.70
C LEU A 154 9.47 -4.53 -7.82
N LEU A 155 10.71 -4.30 -8.26
CA LEU A 155 11.73 -5.33 -8.32
C LEU A 155 12.05 -5.88 -6.92
N GLY A 156 12.18 -5.01 -5.91
CA GLY A 156 12.33 -5.43 -4.51
C GLY A 156 11.19 -6.31 -4.04
N ILE A 157 9.93 -5.91 -4.32
CA ILE A 157 8.75 -6.72 -4.00
C ILE A 157 8.76 -8.06 -4.76
N ALA A 158 9.17 -8.07 -6.01
CA ALA A 158 9.20 -9.30 -6.80
C ALA A 158 10.10 -10.39 -6.18
N TYR A 159 11.18 -10.00 -5.51
CA TYR A 159 12.04 -10.93 -4.78
C TYR A 159 11.50 -11.32 -3.41
N MET A 160 10.80 -10.42 -2.70
CA MET A 160 10.36 -10.66 -1.32
C MET A 160 8.98 -11.30 -1.20
N ALA A 161 8.04 -10.89 -2.06
CA ALA A 161 6.62 -11.21 -1.91
C ALA A 161 6.29 -12.71 -1.86
N PRO A 162 6.92 -13.60 -2.66
CA PRO A 162 6.65 -15.04 -2.57
C PRO A 162 6.95 -15.59 -1.18
N GLY A 163 8.13 -15.30 -0.62
CA GLY A 163 8.50 -15.76 0.72
C GLY A 163 7.64 -15.16 1.84
N ILE A 164 7.21 -13.90 1.67
CA ILE A 164 6.27 -13.25 2.59
C ILE A 164 4.91 -13.98 2.56
N ALA A 165 4.40 -14.29 1.37
CA ALA A 165 3.12 -15.01 1.22
C ALA A 165 3.14 -16.40 1.86
N GLU A 166 4.23 -17.12 1.73
CA GLU A 166 4.41 -18.43 2.38
C GLU A 166 4.36 -18.31 3.92
N ARG A 167 5.02 -17.30 4.48
CA ARG A 167 4.99 -17.05 5.92
C ARG A 167 3.62 -16.60 6.41
N ILE A 168 2.90 -15.77 5.65
CA ILE A 168 1.51 -15.40 5.95
C ILE A 168 0.64 -16.65 6.01
N LYS A 169 0.72 -17.55 5.01
CA LYS A 169 -0.04 -18.81 4.99
C LYS A 169 0.28 -19.69 6.20
N SER A 170 1.57 -19.81 6.53
CA SER A 170 2.01 -20.60 7.69
C SER A 170 1.45 -20.06 9.02
N TRP A 171 1.46 -18.73 9.21
CA TRP A 171 0.89 -18.13 10.40
C TRP A 171 -0.64 -18.13 10.40
N HIS A 172 -1.27 -18.01 9.24
CA HIS A 172 -2.72 -18.15 9.11
C HIS A 172 -3.17 -19.55 9.57
N GLN A 173 -2.46 -20.61 9.21
CA GLN A 173 -2.71 -21.98 9.68
C GLN A 173 -2.60 -22.11 11.21
N LYS A 174 -1.79 -21.24 11.86
CA LYS A 174 -1.66 -21.14 13.32
C LYS A 174 -2.73 -20.22 13.96
N GLY A 175 -3.65 -19.66 13.16
CA GLY A 175 -4.75 -18.81 13.61
C GLY A 175 -4.49 -17.30 13.57
N VAL A 176 -3.34 -16.83 13.06
CA VAL A 176 -3.07 -15.41 12.85
C VAL A 176 -3.74 -14.94 11.57
N LYS A 177 -4.79 -14.14 11.67
CA LYS A 177 -5.58 -13.64 10.54
C LYS A 177 -5.43 -12.15 10.28
N GLU A 178 -4.65 -11.45 11.08
CA GLU A 178 -4.49 -10.01 11.01
C GLU A 178 -3.01 -9.65 10.92
N PHE A 179 -2.66 -8.85 9.91
CA PHE A 179 -1.27 -8.48 9.66
C PHE A 179 -1.13 -6.98 9.45
N ILE A 180 -0.12 -6.40 10.11
CA ILE A 180 0.34 -5.04 9.83
C ILE A 180 1.52 -5.12 8.87
N ILE A 181 1.46 -4.32 7.81
CA ILE A 181 2.54 -4.15 6.84
C ILE A 181 3.21 -2.81 7.13
N THR A 182 4.50 -2.81 7.37
CA THR A 182 5.22 -1.59 7.72
C THR A 182 6.61 -1.53 7.12
N GLY A 183 7.14 -0.34 7.10
CA GLY A 183 8.52 -0.02 6.76
C GLY A 183 8.76 1.47 6.92
N HIS A 184 10.03 1.82 7.03
CA HIS A 184 10.50 3.20 7.09
C HIS A 184 11.32 3.52 5.85
N SER A 185 11.21 4.75 5.32
CA SER A 185 11.98 5.14 4.12
C SER A 185 11.63 4.30 2.90
N GLN A 186 12.61 3.75 2.19
CA GLN A 186 12.43 2.76 1.12
C GLN A 186 11.52 1.59 1.57
N GLY A 187 11.68 1.11 2.81
CA GLY A 187 10.80 0.06 3.36
C GLY A 187 9.33 0.47 3.39
N GLY A 188 9.04 1.75 3.64
CA GLY A 188 7.68 2.31 3.55
C GLY A 188 7.16 2.36 2.12
N ALA A 189 8.01 2.68 1.13
CA ALA A 189 7.65 2.63 -0.28
C ALA A 189 7.36 1.20 -0.75
N LEU A 190 8.17 0.24 -0.32
CA LEU A 190 7.95 -1.19 -0.55
C LEU A 190 6.65 -1.68 0.12
N ALA A 191 6.32 -1.15 1.31
CA ALA A 191 5.09 -1.51 2.04
C ALA A 191 3.82 -1.15 1.26
N PHE A 192 3.78 -0.02 0.53
CA PHE A 192 2.68 0.31 -0.35
C PHE A 192 2.47 -0.78 -1.42
N LEU A 193 3.53 -1.14 -2.14
CA LEU A 193 3.44 -2.11 -3.22
C LEU A 193 3.11 -3.52 -2.70
N LEU A 194 3.70 -3.92 -1.57
CA LEU A 194 3.38 -5.20 -0.93
C LEU A 194 1.91 -5.25 -0.52
N ARG A 195 1.37 -4.18 0.09
CA ARG A 195 -0.04 -4.12 0.50
C ARG A 195 -1.00 -4.27 -0.69
N SER A 196 -0.69 -3.60 -1.81
CA SER A 196 -1.44 -3.78 -3.06
C SER A 196 -1.36 -5.21 -3.56
N TRP A 197 -0.15 -5.76 -3.65
CA TRP A 197 0.06 -7.12 -4.13
C TRP A 197 -0.69 -8.17 -3.28
N LEU A 198 -0.61 -8.08 -1.96
CA LEU A 198 -1.32 -8.98 -1.05
C LEU A 198 -2.84 -8.89 -1.23
N HIS A 199 -3.38 -7.68 -1.44
CA HIS A 199 -4.81 -7.51 -1.73
C HIS A 199 -5.23 -8.29 -2.98
N TYR A 200 -4.48 -8.14 -4.08
CA TYR A 200 -4.81 -8.82 -5.33
C TYR A 200 -4.53 -10.32 -5.28
N GLN A 201 -3.55 -10.78 -4.51
CA GLN A 201 -3.35 -12.22 -4.24
C GLN A 201 -4.53 -12.81 -3.44
N THR A 202 -5.04 -12.09 -2.45
CA THR A 202 -6.24 -12.51 -1.71
C THR A 202 -7.47 -12.53 -2.62
N LYS A 203 -7.67 -11.49 -3.43
CA LYS A 203 -8.77 -11.41 -4.41
C LYS A 203 -8.71 -12.54 -5.45
N ALA A 204 -7.53 -12.95 -5.86
CA ALA A 204 -7.30 -14.07 -6.79
C ALA A 204 -7.39 -15.47 -6.13
N GLY A 205 -7.63 -15.54 -4.81
CA GLY A 205 -7.70 -16.81 -4.07
C GLY A 205 -6.35 -17.46 -3.79
N ALA A 206 -5.24 -16.78 -4.08
CA ALA A 206 -3.89 -17.27 -3.78
C ALA A 206 -3.52 -17.14 -2.30
N LEU A 207 -4.20 -16.27 -1.57
CA LEU A 207 -4.12 -16.09 -0.11
C LEU A 207 -5.52 -16.26 0.51
N PRO A 208 -5.61 -16.66 1.80
CA PRO A 208 -6.88 -16.81 2.50
C PRO A 208 -7.69 -15.50 2.50
N ALA A 209 -9.00 -15.60 2.25
CA ALA A 209 -9.89 -14.45 2.10
C ALA A 209 -10.21 -13.75 3.43
N ASP A 210 -10.00 -14.43 4.56
CA ASP A 210 -10.29 -13.97 5.91
C ASP A 210 -9.11 -13.24 6.59
N ILE A 211 -8.08 -12.88 5.80
CA ILE A 211 -6.96 -12.10 6.32
C ILE A 211 -7.27 -10.61 6.22
N THR A 212 -7.07 -9.90 7.32
CA THR A 212 -7.14 -8.45 7.39
C THR A 212 -5.74 -7.84 7.37
N TYR A 213 -5.54 -6.84 6.53
CA TYR A 213 -4.27 -6.12 6.42
C TYR A 213 -4.45 -4.64 6.79
N LYS A 214 -3.55 -4.13 7.63
CA LYS A 214 -3.39 -2.71 7.93
C LYS A 214 -1.97 -2.27 7.57
N SER A 215 -1.77 -1.01 7.14
CA SER A 215 -0.44 -0.56 6.73
C SER A 215 -0.05 0.74 7.40
N TYR A 216 1.23 0.82 7.78
CA TYR A 216 1.89 2.04 8.22
C TYR A 216 3.17 2.26 7.40
N CYS A 217 3.10 3.19 6.44
CA CYS A 217 4.21 3.54 5.58
C CYS A 217 4.90 4.79 6.16
N SER A 218 5.97 4.59 6.93
CA SER A 218 6.67 5.66 7.65
C SER A 218 7.75 6.30 6.78
N ALA A 219 7.81 7.63 6.72
CA ALA A 219 8.79 8.38 5.94
C ALA A 219 8.90 7.92 4.46
N ALA A 220 7.81 7.40 3.92
CA ALA A 220 7.80 6.69 2.66
C ALA A 220 7.84 7.63 1.46
N PRO A 221 8.74 7.41 0.48
CA PRO A 221 8.65 8.04 -0.84
C PRO A 221 7.36 7.66 -1.58
N LYS A 222 7.04 8.43 -2.62
CA LYS A 222 5.81 8.28 -3.44
C LYS A 222 5.88 7.03 -4.31
N PRO A 223 4.93 6.07 -4.20
CA PRO A 223 5.07 4.74 -4.82
C PRO A 223 4.72 4.67 -6.31
N GLY A 224 3.85 5.53 -6.81
CA GLY A 224 3.33 5.45 -8.18
C GLY A 224 2.58 6.69 -8.61
N ASN A 225 1.89 6.61 -9.76
CA ASN A 225 1.10 7.71 -10.30
C ASN A 225 -0.27 7.85 -9.62
N MET A 226 -1.05 8.87 -10.02
CA MET A 226 -2.37 9.15 -9.45
C MET A 226 -3.33 7.95 -9.59
N GLN A 227 -3.31 7.24 -10.71
CA GLN A 227 -4.20 6.10 -10.95
C GLN A 227 -3.86 4.92 -10.06
N TYR A 228 -2.58 4.70 -9.75
CA TYR A 228 -2.16 3.75 -8.73
C TYR A 228 -2.65 4.19 -7.33
N VAL A 229 -2.51 5.48 -7.01
CA VAL A 229 -2.93 6.01 -5.70
C VAL A 229 -4.44 5.90 -5.51
N TYR A 230 -5.25 6.18 -6.53
CA TYR A 230 -6.71 6.00 -6.46
C TYR A 230 -7.09 4.54 -6.14
N ASP A 231 -6.44 3.57 -6.77
CA ASP A 231 -6.65 2.16 -6.47
C ASP A 231 -6.21 1.81 -5.05
N TYR A 232 -4.99 2.22 -4.68
CA TYR A 232 -4.46 1.99 -3.34
C TYR A 232 -5.36 2.55 -2.23
N ASP A 233 -5.78 3.81 -2.37
CA ASP A 233 -6.64 4.48 -1.38
C ASP A 233 -8.03 3.83 -1.34
N PHE A 234 -8.54 3.34 -2.48
CA PHE A 234 -9.79 2.60 -2.54
C PHE A 234 -9.71 1.24 -1.82
N ILE A 235 -8.67 0.44 -2.04
CA ILE A 235 -8.51 -0.88 -1.39
C ILE A 235 -8.14 -0.78 0.08
N THR A 236 -7.67 0.38 0.54
CA THR A 236 -7.31 0.66 1.94
C THR A 236 -8.22 1.68 2.61
N ARG A 237 -9.35 2.03 1.97
CA ARG A 237 -10.31 3.02 2.49
C ARG A 237 -10.78 2.68 3.90
N VAL A 238 -11.36 3.67 4.58
CA VAL A 238 -11.91 3.55 5.95
C VAL A 238 -10.82 3.27 7.00
N GLY A 239 -9.58 3.73 6.74
CA GLY A 239 -8.53 3.74 7.77
C GLY A 239 -7.70 2.46 7.89
N TRP A 240 -7.45 1.78 6.77
CA TRP A 240 -6.61 0.58 6.72
C TRP A 240 -5.19 0.84 6.18
N SER A 241 -4.85 2.09 5.87
CA SER A 241 -3.47 2.46 5.51
C SER A 241 -3.15 3.90 5.83
N TYR A 242 -1.97 4.11 6.39
CA TYR A 242 -1.47 5.43 6.77
C TYR A 242 -0.08 5.67 6.20
N THR A 243 0.15 6.88 5.71
CA THR A 243 1.48 7.41 5.40
C THR A 243 1.84 8.44 6.46
N VAL A 244 2.87 8.16 7.24
CA VAL A 244 3.31 9.04 8.34
C VAL A 244 4.51 9.84 7.88
N VAL A 245 4.40 11.18 7.95
CA VAL A 245 5.38 12.10 7.41
C VAL A 245 5.76 13.15 8.46
N ASN A 246 7.05 13.29 8.73
CA ASN A 246 7.58 14.46 9.42
C ASN A 246 7.66 15.63 8.43
N ALA A 247 7.05 16.76 8.76
CA ALA A 247 6.94 17.92 7.86
C ALA A 247 8.30 18.56 7.48
N LYS A 248 9.40 18.18 8.15
CA LYS A 248 10.78 18.59 7.79
C LYS A 248 11.55 17.52 7.02
N ASP A 249 10.98 16.37 6.76
CA ASP A 249 11.64 15.30 6.02
C ASP A 249 11.40 15.43 4.52
N TRP A 250 12.48 15.53 3.75
CA TRP A 250 12.43 15.66 2.29
C TRP A 250 12.22 14.31 1.56
N VAL A 251 12.49 13.17 2.20
CA VAL A 251 12.42 11.85 1.54
C VAL A 251 11.00 11.53 1.05
N PRO A 252 9.91 11.80 1.80
CA PRO A 252 8.55 11.61 1.32
C PRO A 252 8.15 12.50 0.12
N GLU A 253 8.95 13.52 -0.21
CA GLU A 253 8.75 14.36 -1.39
C GLU A 253 9.28 13.70 -2.67
N THR A 254 10.11 12.65 -2.53
CA THR A 254 10.71 11.92 -3.65
C THR A 254 9.82 10.79 -4.17
N PRO A 255 10.05 10.27 -5.39
CA PRO A 255 10.87 10.88 -6.43
C PRO A 255 10.29 12.24 -6.87
N PHE A 256 11.14 13.14 -7.40
CA PHE A 256 10.61 14.37 -7.98
C PHE A 256 9.64 14.04 -9.13
N SER A 257 8.53 14.79 -9.20
CA SER A 257 7.41 14.48 -10.07
C SER A 257 7.18 15.59 -11.07
N LEU A 258 6.83 15.20 -12.30
CA LEU A 258 6.42 16.13 -13.34
C LEU A 258 5.10 15.66 -13.94
N GLN A 259 4.06 16.45 -13.74
CA GLN A 259 2.76 16.22 -14.36
C GLN A 259 2.80 16.72 -15.80
N SER A 260 2.22 15.95 -16.70
CA SER A 260 1.96 16.32 -18.10
C SER A 260 0.47 16.27 -18.39
N LEU A 261 0.06 16.82 -19.54
CA LEU A 261 -1.35 16.74 -19.97
C LEU A 261 -1.84 15.30 -20.22
N GLN A 262 -0.93 14.35 -20.36
CA GLN A 262 -1.25 12.93 -20.54
C GLN A 262 -1.59 12.22 -19.23
N ASP A 263 -1.28 12.84 -18.08
CA ASP A 263 -1.54 12.26 -16.76
C ASP A 263 -2.99 12.52 -16.29
N PHE A 264 -3.77 13.34 -17.04
CA PHE A 264 -5.17 13.59 -16.73
C PHE A 264 -6.07 12.46 -17.23
N ASN A 265 -7.11 12.14 -16.48
CA ASN A 265 -8.15 11.23 -16.92
C ASN A 265 -8.87 11.76 -18.16
N THR A 266 -9.32 10.85 -19.01
CA THR A 266 -10.12 11.18 -20.21
C THR A 266 -11.59 10.80 -19.98
N PRO A 267 -12.55 11.62 -20.51
CA PRO A 267 -12.35 12.80 -21.34
C PRO A 267 -11.93 14.04 -20.53
N ASN A 268 -11.06 14.87 -21.10
CA ASN A 268 -10.70 16.16 -20.54
C ASN A 268 -10.41 17.17 -21.66
N PRO A 269 -10.52 18.51 -21.41
CA PRO A 269 -10.34 19.51 -22.45
C PRO A 269 -8.88 19.61 -22.97
N PHE A 270 -7.90 19.15 -22.18
CA PHE A 270 -6.49 19.21 -22.54
C PHE A 270 -6.06 18.10 -23.51
N GLY A 271 -6.88 17.02 -23.64
CA GLY A 271 -6.67 15.96 -24.65
C GLY A 271 -6.89 16.46 -26.08
N ASN A 272 -7.73 17.49 -26.27
CA ASN A 272 -7.99 18.16 -27.55
C ASN A 272 -8.14 19.68 -27.35
N VAL A 273 -7.02 20.34 -27.04
CA VAL A 273 -6.98 21.79 -26.79
C VAL A 273 -7.50 22.56 -28.03
N ASP A 274 -7.15 22.15 -29.24
CA ASP A 274 -7.65 22.75 -30.46
C ASP A 274 -9.18 22.68 -30.58
N GLY A 275 -9.79 21.54 -30.25
CA GLY A 275 -11.23 21.38 -30.22
C GLY A 275 -11.92 22.24 -29.15
N ALA A 276 -11.35 22.28 -27.95
CA ALA A 276 -11.87 23.05 -26.83
C ALA A 276 -11.83 24.56 -27.10
N LEU A 277 -10.84 25.02 -27.87
CA LEU A 277 -10.64 26.43 -28.18
C LEU A 277 -11.30 26.88 -29.50
N LYS A 278 -12.02 26.01 -30.23
CA LYS A 278 -12.62 26.34 -31.54
C LYS A 278 -13.51 27.56 -31.55
N LYS A 279 -14.18 27.85 -30.42
CA LYS A 279 -15.10 29.02 -30.27
C LYS A 279 -14.41 30.28 -29.84
N GLN A 280 -13.10 30.27 -29.57
CA GLN A 280 -12.35 31.42 -29.12
C GLN A 280 -11.84 32.25 -30.32
N PRO A 281 -11.63 33.59 -30.15
CA PRO A 281 -11.00 34.42 -31.16
C PRO A 281 -9.64 33.85 -31.60
N LEU A 282 -9.32 34.03 -32.87
CA LEU A 282 -8.10 33.41 -33.49
C LEU A 282 -6.82 33.70 -32.73
N LEU A 283 -6.62 34.96 -32.25
CA LEU A 283 -5.42 35.33 -31.49
C LEU A 283 -5.36 34.63 -30.13
N VAL A 284 -6.50 34.53 -29.43
CA VAL A 284 -6.60 33.87 -28.14
C VAL A 284 -6.32 32.35 -28.32
N ARG A 285 -6.93 31.75 -29.35
CA ARG A 285 -6.70 30.34 -29.70
C ARG A 285 -5.22 30.08 -30.01
N TRP A 286 -4.61 30.89 -30.85
CA TRP A 286 -3.18 30.78 -31.19
C TRP A 286 -2.30 30.87 -29.94
N TYR A 287 -2.51 31.89 -29.10
CA TYR A 287 -1.73 32.11 -27.89
C TYR A 287 -1.85 30.94 -26.90
N LEU A 288 -3.07 30.47 -26.61
CA LEU A 288 -3.29 29.37 -25.68
C LEU A 288 -2.72 28.06 -26.22
N ASN A 289 -2.93 27.75 -27.49
CA ASN A 289 -2.32 26.58 -28.13
C ASN A 289 -0.80 26.61 -28.10
N HIS A 290 -0.21 27.77 -28.39
CA HIS A 290 1.24 27.92 -28.33
C HIS A 290 1.76 27.68 -26.91
N SER A 291 1.12 28.31 -25.92
CA SER A 291 1.49 28.21 -24.49
C SER A 291 1.40 26.78 -23.99
N PHE A 292 0.24 26.11 -24.17
CA PHE A 292 0.03 24.72 -23.73
C PHE A 292 0.98 23.76 -24.45
N ASN A 293 1.15 23.86 -25.74
CA ASN A 293 2.05 23.01 -26.50
C ASN A 293 3.52 23.21 -26.11
N SER A 294 3.93 24.45 -25.83
CA SER A 294 5.28 24.76 -25.35
C SER A 294 5.56 24.10 -24.01
N MET A 295 4.68 24.28 -23.01
CA MET A 295 4.80 23.64 -21.68
C MET A 295 4.78 22.13 -21.78
N ASN A 296 3.81 21.55 -22.52
CA ASN A 296 3.67 20.10 -22.66
C ASN A 296 4.87 19.46 -23.35
N ARG A 297 5.50 20.15 -24.31
CA ARG A 297 6.73 19.68 -24.97
C ARG A 297 7.89 19.54 -23.98
N VAL A 298 8.04 20.49 -23.05
CA VAL A 298 9.11 20.45 -22.04
C VAL A 298 8.87 19.30 -21.07
N THR A 299 7.64 19.13 -20.55
CA THR A 299 7.31 18.05 -19.63
C THR A 299 7.49 16.68 -20.27
N ARG A 300 7.00 16.47 -21.49
CA ARG A 300 7.20 15.22 -22.26
C ARG A 300 8.67 14.93 -22.54
N LYS A 301 9.49 15.94 -22.87
CA LYS A 301 10.93 15.78 -23.03
C LYS A 301 11.59 15.35 -21.72
N SER A 302 11.16 15.92 -20.60
CA SER A 302 11.64 15.57 -19.26
C SER A 302 11.27 14.11 -18.90
N GLN A 303 10.03 13.70 -19.13
CA GLN A 303 9.58 12.30 -18.91
C GLN A 303 10.40 11.29 -19.74
N LYS A 304 10.69 11.60 -21.01
CA LYS A 304 11.57 10.76 -21.84
C LYS A 304 12.99 10.67 -21.26
N ARG A 305 13.52 11.77 -20.71
CA ARG A 305 14.83 11.78 -20.03
C ARG A 305 14.79 10.98 -18.75
N PHE A 306 13.70 11.06 -17.99
CA PHE A 306 13.47 10.26 -16.79
C PHE A 306 13.58 8.77 -17.11
N GLN A 307 12.85 8.27 -18.12
CA GLN A 307 12.98 6.88 -18.58
C GLN A 307 14.38 6.54 -19.09
N LYS A 308 15.05 7.47 -19.81
CA LYS A 308 16.40 7.24 -20.33
C LYS A 308 17.41 7.08 -19.20
N TYR A 309 17.42 7.98 -18.22
CA TYR A 309 18.45 8.01 -17.18
C TYR A 309 18.08 7.13 -15.99
N LEU A 310 16.86 7.28 -15.45
CA LEU A 310 16.40 6.55 -14.26
C LEU A 310 15.69 5.21 -14.59
N GLY A 311 15.55 4.90 -15.87
CA GLY A 311 15.15 3.59 -16.38
C GLY A 311 16.34 2.87 -17.01
N ARG A 312 16.54 3.04 -18.32
CA ARG A 312 17.56 2.33 -19.10
C ARG A 312 18.99 2.54 -18.57
N GLY A 313 19.31 3.74 -18.07
CA GLY A 313 20.63 4.05 -17.51
C GLY A 313 20.90 3.26 -16.23
N VAL A 314 19.97 3.31 -15.28
CA VAL A 314 20.08 2.59 -13.99
C VAL A 314 19.99 1.08 -14.20
N TYR A 315 19.14 0.59 -15.11
CA TYR A 315 19.06 -0.84 -15.45
C TYR A 315 20.44 -1.43 -15.79
N LYS A 316 21.27 -0.71 -16.55
CA LYS A 316 22.62 -1.18 -16.88
C LYS A 316 23.50 -1.43 -15.65
N GLN A 317 23.27 -0.67 -14.56
CA GLN A 317 23.99 -0.87 -13.30
C GLN A 317 23.33 -1.99 -12.49
N VAL A 318 22.00 -2.03 -12.42
CA VAL A 318 21.24 -3.11 -11.77
C VAL A 318 21.62 -4.46 -12.35
N LYS A 319 21.78 -4.57 -13.66
CA LYS A 319 22.20 -5.81 -14.35
C LYS A 319 23.57 -6.33 -13.91
N LYS A 320 24.44 -5.50 -13.35
CA LYS A 320 25.74 -5.96 -12.81
C LYS A 320 25.55 -6.80 -11.54
N PHE A 321 24.53 -6.50 -10.76
CA PHE A 321 24.18 -7.23 -9.53
C PHE A 321 23.16 -8.34 -9.77
N LEU A 322 22.29 -8.16 -10.76
CA LEU A 322 21.25 -9.10 -11.18
C LEU A 322 21.40 -9.47 -12.68
N PRO A 323 22.42 -10.28 -13.05
CA PRO A 323 22.80 -10.48 -14.47
C PRO A 323 21.69 -11.09 -15.32
N GLN A 324 20.80 -11.89 -14.72
CA GLN A 324 19.70 -12.57 -15.41
C GLN A 324 18.42 -11.73 -15.49
N PHE A 325 18.33 -10.64 -14.71
CA PHE A 325 17.17 -9.76 -14.75
C PHE A 325 17.02 -9.10 -16.12
N LYS A 326 15.81 -9.16 -16.69
CA LYS A 326 15.53 -8.56 -18.00
C LYS A 326 14.88 -7.20 -17.84
N GLN A 327 15.30 -6.26 -18.69
CA GLN A 327 14.75 -4.92 -18.67
C GLN A 327 13.23 -4.96 -18.93
N PRO A 328 12.40 -4.40 -18.06
CA PRO A 328 10.98 -4.27 -18.33
C PRO A 328 10.67 -3.13 -19.30
N ASP A 329 9.48 -3.15 -19.87
CA ASP A 329 8.95 -2.03 -20.63
C ASP A 329 8.52 -0.92 -19.68
N TYR A 330 9.06 0.30 -19.92
CA TYR A 330 8.72 1.45 -19.10
C TYR A 330 7.47 2.15 -19.59
N ALA A 331 6.56 2.44 -18.68
CA ALA A 331 5.41 3.27 -18.94
C ALA A 331 5.84 4.76 -19.11
N PRO A 332 5.17 5.52 -19.96
CA PRO A 332 5.36 6.97 -20.00
C PRO A 332 4.87 7.60 -18.70
N GLY A 333 5.61 8.55 -18.16
CA GLY A 333 5.22 9.27 -16.96
C GLY A 333 6.35 9.41 -15.95
N SER A 334 6.18 10.37 -15.06
CA SER A 334 7.00 10.61 -13.87
C SER A 334 6.20 11.37 -12.81
N ASN A 335 4.87 11.29 -12.89
CA ASN A 335 3.97 11.98 -11.96
C ASN A 335 3.71 11.12 -10.72
N TYR A 336 4.70 11.05 -9.85
CA TYR A 336 4.61 10.32 -8.59
C TYR A 336 3.74 11.02 -7.57
N MET A 337 2.87 10.29 -6.90
CA MET A 337 1.94 10.77 -5.88
C MET A 337 2.07 9.96 -4.59
N ARG A 338 1.75 10.60 -3.47
CA ARG A 338 1.68 9.94 -2.16
C ARG A 338 0.38 9.14 -2.06
N ALA A 339 0.46 7.92 -1.52
CA ALA A 339 -0.66 7.02 -1.29
C ALA A 339 -0.95 6.86 0.22
N GLY A 340 -2.14 6.40 0.55
CA GLY A 340 -2.60 6.19 1.93
C GLY A 340 -3.01 7.48 2.66
N ALA A 341 -3.79 7.32 3.73
CA ALA A 341 -4.24 8.46 4.53
C ALA A 341 -3.05 9.15 5.21
N PRO A 342 -2.82 10.46 4.99
CA PRO A 342 -1.67 11.16 5.53
C PRO A 342 -1.82 11.44 7.03
N VAL A 343 -0.77 11.15 7.80
CA VAL A 343 -0.57 11.60 9.17
C VAL A 343 0.67 12.49 9.17
N ILE A 344 0.46 13.78 9.26
CA ILE A 344 1.55 14.76 9.19
C ILE A 344 1.97 15.14 10.59
N LEU A 345 3.23 14.85 10.91
CA LEU A 345 3.85 15.21 12.18
C LEU A 345 4.43 16.62 12.07
N MET A 346 3.84 17.55 12.77
CA MET A 346 4.30 18.94 12.80
C MET A 346 5.35 19.13 13.90
N PRO A 347 6.58 19.54 13.56
CA PRO A 347 7.62 19.83 14.54
C PRO A 347 7.25 21.00 15.46
N ASP A 348 7.40 20.80 16.76
CA ASP A 348 7.25 21.83 17.78
C ASP A 348 8.61 22.47 18.15
N GLU A 349 8.59 23.45 19.04
CA GLU A 349 9.81 24.14 19.49
C GLU A 349 10.81 23.20 20.20
N GLN A 350 10.30 22.21 20.93
CA GLN A 350 11.16 21.25 21.64
C GLN A 350 11.85 20.31 20.64
N TYR A 351 11.12 19.86 19.61
CA TYR A 351 11.71 19.11 18.50
C TYR A 351 12.80 19.92 17.79
N ALA A 352 12.55 21.19 17.52
CA ALA A 352 13.52 22.07 16.86
C ALA A 352 14.82 22.26 17.69
N LYS A 353 14.72 22.27 19.03
CA LYS A 353 15.87 22.32 19.93
C LYS A 353 16.65 21.00 19.98
N GLU A 354 15.97 19.88 19.83
CA GLU A 354 16.58 18.54 19.87
C GLU A 354 17.21 18.13 18.53
N PHE A 355 16.55 18.45 17.42
CA PHE A 355 16.99 18.12 16.06
C PHE A 355 17.51 19.37 15.33
N VAL A 356 18.62 19.90 15.83
CA VAL A 356 19.30 21.06 15.23
C VAL A 356 20.12 20.62 14.03
N SER A 357 19.80 21.15 12.86
CA SER A 357 20.56 20.86 11.64
C SER A 357 21.90 21.61 11.64
N ASP A 358 22.99 20.87 11.44
CA ASP A 358 24.34 21.43 11.19
C ASP A 358 24.62 21.61 9.68
N GLY A 359 23.62 21.35 8.84
CA GLY A 359 23.72 21.38 7.37
C GLY A 359 24.47 20.20 6.74
N LYS A 360 25.02 19.27 7.56
CA LYS A 360 25.78 18.10 7.06
C LYS A 360 24.92 16.83 7.03
N ASN A 361 24.14 16.58 8.08
CA ASN A 361 23.25 15.43 8.13
C ASN A 361 21.93 15.73 7.41
N VAL A 362 21.89 15.42 6.10
CA VAL A 362 20.69 15.64 5.27
C VAL A 362 19.52 14.72 5.64
N PHE A 363 19.76 13.66 6.42
CA PHE A 363 18.74 12.71 6.87
C PHE A 363 18.28 12.95 8.32
N LEU A 364 18.72 14.03 8.98
CA LEU A 364 18.43 14.31 10.39
C LEU A 364 16.93 14.15 10.71
N HIS A 365 16.06 14.71 9.90
CA HIS A 365 14.60 14.66 10.08
C HIS A 365 13.95 13.38 9.54
N HIS A 366 14.73 12.57 8.83
CA HIS A 366 14.32 11.31 8.25
C HIS A 366 14.56 10.10 9.16
N MET A 367 15.37 10.25 10.20
CA MET A 367 15.73 9.15 11.11
C MET A 367 14.48 8.55 11.79
N PRO A 368 14.40 7.22 11.98
CA PRO A 368 13.31 6.58 12.73
C PRO A 368 13.13 7.18 14.13
N VAL A 369 14.23 7.52 14.82
CA VAL A 369 14.18 8.17 16.14
C VAL A 369 13.54 9.56 16.09
N ALA A 370 13.75 10.33 15.03
CA ALA A 370 13.12 11.64 14.85
C ALA A 370 11.59 11.52 14.71
N TYR A 371 11.12 10.56 13.92
CA TYR A 371 9.70 10.23 13.81
C TYR A 371 9.11 9.73 15.12
N TYR A 372 9.83 8.86 15.83
CA TYR A 372 9.42 8.31 17.12
C TYR A 372 9.22 9.41 18.17
N LYS A 373 10.21 10.26 18.35
CA LYS A 373 10.17 11.35 19.33
C LYS A 373 9.10 12.40 18.97
N LEU A 374 8.97 12.71 17.68
CA LEU A 374 7.94 13.64 17.21
C LEU A 374 6.54 13.07 17.41
N MET A 375 6.33 11.77 17.13
CA MET A 375 5.04 11.10 17.34
C MET A 375 4.66 11.06 18.85
N LEU A 376 5.60 10.87 19.76
CA LEU A 376 5.32 10.90 21.19
C LEU A 376 4.68 12.22 21.63
N ARG A 377 5.03 13.33 20.98
CA ARG A 377 4.59 14.69 21.28
C ARG A 377 3.26 15.08 20.64
N GLN A 378 2.82 14.35 19.60
CA GLN A 378 1.54 14.65 18.94
C GLN A 378 0.36 14.19 19.79
N ASN A 379 -0.65 15.03 19.89
CA ASN A 379 -1.96 14.69 20.47
C ASN A 379 -2.87 14.17 19.33
N LEU A 380 -2.73 12.88 18.99
CA LEU A 380 -3.47 12.19 17.93
C LEU A 380 -4.34 11.10 18.52
#